data_cb2f8279959e35aefd017a7f20675914
#
_entry.id   cb2f8279959e35aefd017a7f20675914
#
_cell.length_a   1.000
_cell.length_b   1.000
_cell.length_c   1.000
_cell.angle_alpha   90.00
_cell.angle_beta   90.00
_cell.angle_gamma   90.00
#
_symmetry.space_group_name_H-M   'P 1'
#
loop_
_entity.id
_entity.type
_entity.pdbx_description
1 polymer ?
#
loop_
_entity_poly.entity_id
_entity_poly.type
_entity_poly.pdbx_seq_one_letter_code
_entity_poly.pdbx_strand_id
1 'polypeptide(L)'
;MIDNFRVLDLFSGAGGFSYGIDKNSHFRTLLALDFNENALKTFKHNMPEAETVFGDITDSDIKKSIIEKSKKYDINMIIGGPPCQGFSLKGKKLGLEDPRNFLFKEYLNIVESIQPEIFIIENVKALLSTSAGWFKNQILEKIQQLGYFVDYGVLTASDMEKFSKTQ
;
A
#
# COMPACT_ATOMS: atom_id res chain seq x y z
N MET A 1 16.39 -19.14 -6.45
CA MET A 1 16.08 -18.93 -5.01
C MET A 1 15.09 -17.79 -4.98
N ILE A 2 13.95 -17.95 -4.32
CA ILE A 2 13.03 -16.81 -4.12
C ILE A 2 13.71 -15.92 -3.09
N ASP A 3 14.15 -14.75 -3.53
CA ASP A 3 14.74 -13.76 -2.62
C ASP A 3 13.71 -13.34 -1.59
N ASN A 4 14.13 -13.16 -0.34
CA ASN A 4 13.25 -12.71 0.71
C ASN A 4 12.79 -11.28 0.42
N PHE A 5 11.50 -11.03 0.46
CA PHE A 5 10.94 -9.70 0.27
C PHE A 5 11.16 -8.84 1.51
N ARG A 6 11.80 -7.70 1.29
CA ARG A 6 12.00 -6.63 2.27
C ARG A 6 10.94 -5.57 2.03
N VAL A 7 10.03 -5.45 2.98
CA VAL A 7 8.74 -4.77 2.78
C VAL A 7 8.72 -3.39 3.42
N LEU A 8 8.23 -2.41 2.66
CA LEU A 8 7.75 -1.12 3.13
C LEU A 8 6.22 -1.14 3.18
N ASP A 9 5.64 -0.83 4.34
CA ASP A 9 4.19 -0.67 4.52
C ASP A 9 3.82 0.82 4.58
N LEU A 10 3.13 1.29 3.56
CA LEU A 10 2.61 2.66 3.47
C LEU A 10 1.14 2.69 3.89
N PHE A 11 0.76 3.68 4.71
CA PHE A 11 -0.55 3.73 5.37
C PHE A 11 -0.76 2.52 6.27
N SER A 12 0.26 2.17 7.03
CA SER A 12 0.39 0.90 7.73
C SER A 12 -0.64 0.70 8.85
N GLY A 13 -1.20 1.78 9.39
CA GLY A 13 -2.08 1.71 10.54
C GLY A 13 -1.43 0.94 11.70
N ALA A 14 -2.18 0.02 12.29
CA ALA A 14 -1.69 -0.86 13.36
C ALA A 14 -0.92 -2.11 12.86
N GLY A 15 -0.68 -2.22 11.54
CA GLY A 15 0.12 -3.28 10.94
C GLY A 15 -0.64 -4.54 10.55
N GLY A 16 -1.95 -4.46 10.35
CA GLY A 16 -2.75 -5.65 10.03
C GLY A 16 -2.30 -6.37 8.76
N PHE A 17 -1.90 -5.65 7.73
CA PHE A 17 -1.39 -6.21 6.49
C PHE A 17 -0.01 -6.83 6.70
N SER A 18 0.93 -6.04 7.20
CA SER A 18 2.30 -6.47 7.49
C SER A 18 2.36 -7.68 8.42
N TYR A 19 1.61 -7.67 9.53
CA TYR A 19 1.55 -8.79 10.46
C TYR A 19 1.09 -10.09 9.80
N GLY A 20 0.15 -9.97 8.84
CA GLY A 20 -0.35 -11.13 8.11
C GLY A 20 0.70 -11.75 7.19
N ILE A 21 1.39 -10.92 6.39
CA ILE A 21 2.39 -11.42 5.43
C ILE A 21 3.68 -11.90 6.11
N ASP A 22 4.13 -11.25 7.19
CA ASP A 22 5.35 -11.62 7.93
C ASP A 22 5.25 -12.97 8.65
N LYS A 23 4.05 -13.59 8.71
CA LYS A 23 3.92 -14.99 9.14
C LYS A 23 4.57 -15.97 8.16
N ASN A 24 4.76 -15.55 6.93
CA ASN A 24 5.50 -16.31 5.94
C ASN A 24 6.96 -15.82 5.91
N SER A 25 7.91 -16.72 6.14
CA SER A 25 9.35 -16.40 6.23
C SER A 25 9.98 -15.77 4.98
N HIS A 26 9.27 -15.75 3.85
CA HIS A 26 9.71 -15.05 2.64
C HIS A 26 9.48 -13.55 2.68
N PHE A 27 8.72 -13.03 3.65
CA PHE A 27 8.44 -11.61 3.79
C PHE A 27 8.97 -11.10 5.13
N ARG A 28 9.51 -9.90 5.11
CA ARG A 28 9.92 -9.20 6.33
C ARG A 28 9.65 -7.71 6.17
N THR A 29 8.76 -7.20 6.96
CA THR A 29 8.50 -5.76 7.01
C THR A 29 9.60 -5.08 7.79
N LEU A 30 10.33 -4.18 7.11
CA LEU A 30 11.47 -3.46 7.67
C LEU A 30 11.17 -1.98 7.92
N LEU A 31 10.17 -1.43 7.22
CA LEU A 31 9.84 -0.02 7.29
C LEU A 31 8.31 0.16 7.19
N ALA A 32 7.77 1.07 7.99
CA ALA A 32 6.36 1.42 7.97
C ALA A 32 6.16 2.93 8.11
N LEU A 33 5.18 3.47 7.39
CA LEU A 33 4.78 4.88 7.46
C LEU A 33 3.28 4.99 7.75
N ASP A 34 2.94 5.81 8.73
CA ASP A 34 1.56 6.25 8.98
C ASP A 34 1.52 7.64 9.61
N PHE A 35 0.42 8.37 9.41
CA PHE A 35 0.19 9.69 10.03
C PHE A 35 -0.44 9.59 11.43
N ASN A 36 -0.85 8.40 11.86
CA ASN A 36 -1.46 8.14 13.15
C ASN A 36 -0.44 7.54 14.12
N GLU A 37 0.08 8.36 15.02
CA GLU A 37 1.07 7.95 16.01
C GLU A 37 0.61 6.79 16.91
N ASN A 38 -0.67 6.76 17.30
CA ASN A 38 -1.18 5.68 18.15
C ASN A 38 -1.28 4.35 17.41
N ALA A 39 -1.61 4.39 16.13
CA ALA A 39 -1.58 3.20 15.28
C ALA A 39 -0.15 2.66 15.15
N LEU A 40 0.85 3.54 14.95
CA LEU A 40 2.25 3.15 14.89
C LEU A 40 2.80 2.58 16.21
N LYS A 41 2.30 3.03 17.37
CA LYS A 41 2.63 2.40 18.66
C LYS A 41 2.18 0.95 18.71
N THR A 42 0.96 0.66 18.22
CA THR A 42 0.46 -0.72 18.11
C THR A 42 1.27 -1.52 17.09
N PHE A 43 1.56 -0.92 15.92
CA PHE A 43 2.41 -1.51 14.90
C PHE A 43 3.76 -1.94 15.49
N LYS A 44 4.44 -1.02 16.18
CA LYS A 44 5.76 -1.27 16.78
C LYS A 44 5.73 -2.32 17.89
N HIS A 45 4.63 -2.42 18.63
CA HIS A 45 4.43 -3.49 19.62
C HIS A 45 4.36 -4.88 18.96
N ASN A 46 3.63 -4.98 17.84
CA ASN A 46 3.44 -6.24 17.14
C ASN A 46 4.65 -6.63 16.26
N MET A 47 5.39 -5.64 15.79
CA MET A 47 6.52 -5.79 14.86
C MET A 47 7.72 -4.96 15.34
N PRO A 48 8.37 -5.40 16.45
CA PRO A 48 9.39 -4.60 17.14
C PRO A 48 10.65 -4.36 16.31
N GLU A 49 10.91 -5.18 15.29
CA GLU A 49 12.12 -5.05 14.45
C GLU A 49 11.94 -4.05 13.30
N ALA A 50 10.70 -3.77 12.90
CA ALA A 50 10.45 -2.80 11.84
C ALA A 50 10.70 -1.36 12.33
N GLU A 51 11.32 -0.53 11.51
CA GLU A 51 11.41 0.91 11.75
C GLU A 51 10.07 1.56 11.38
N THR A 52 9.56 2.42 12.25
CA THR A 52 8.32 3.16 12.02
C THR A 52 8.62 4.64 11.80
N VAL A 53 8.00 5.24 10.80
CA VAL A 53 8.07 6.67 10.51
C VAL A 53 6.68 7.27 10.75
N PHE A 54 6.60 8.22 11.68
CA PHE A 54 5.41 9.02 11.89
C PHE A 54 5.46 10.25 10.99
N GLY A 55 4.44 10.45 10.16
CA GLY A 55 4.36 11.62 9.31
C GLY A 55 3.32 11.50 8.21
N ASP A 56 3.08 12.64 7.56
CA ASP A 56 2.20 12.72 6.40
C ASP A 56 3.01 12.43 5.14
N ILE A 57 2.56 11.47 4.32
CA ILE A 57 3.20 11.11 3.04
C ILE A 57 3.23 12.29 2.05
N THR A 58 2.44 13.32 2.27
CA THR A 58 2.42 14.52 1.44
C THR A 58 3.58 15.47 1.72
N ASP A 59 4.19 15.34 2.91
CA ASP A 59 5.35 16.11 3.31
C ASP A 59 6.60 15.67 2.54
N SER A 60 7.31 16.65 1.97
CA SER A 60 8.52 16.41 1.17
C SER A 60 9.66 15.78 1.97
N ASP A 61 9.81 16.15 3.23
CA ASP A 61 10.89 15.65 4.09
C ASP A 61 10.59 14.21 4.53
N ILE A 62 9.32 13.90 4.80
CA ILE A 62 8.86 12.53 5.07
C ILE A 62 9.08 11.65 3.85
N LYS A 63 8.68 12.09 2.64
CA LYS A 63 8.93 11.34 1.40
C LYS A 63 10.42 11.07 1.18
N LYS A 64 11.25 12.09 1.33
CA LYS A 64 12.70 11.96 1.21
C LYS A 64 13.25 10.94 2.21
N SER A 65 12.84 11.04 3.49
CA SER A 65 13.24 10.11 4.54
C SER A 65 12.84 8.65 4.20
N ILE A 66 11.62 8.42 3.71
CA ILE A 66 11.15 7.08 3.31
C ILE A 66 11.99 6.54 2.16
N ILE A 67 12.28 7.34 1.14
CA ILE A 67 13.10 6.91 -0.01
C ILE A 67 14.54 6.57 0.43
N GLU A 68 15.14 7.39 1.28
CA GLU A 68 16.50 7.15 1.82
C GLU A 68 16.55 5.87 2.66
N LYS A 69 15.58 5.69 3.56
CA LYS A 69 15.47 4.46 4.38
C LYS A 69 15.19 3.22 3.52
N SER A 70 14.35 3.34 2.49
CA SER A 70 14.09 2.25 1.56
C SER A 70 15.36 1.79 0.84
N LYS A 71 16.22 2.70 0.43
CA LYS A 71 17.54 2.36 -0.13
C LYS A 71 18.44 1.70 0.90
N LYS A 72 18.47 2.21 2.14
CA LYS A 72 19.28 1.65 3.24
C LYS A 72 18.88 0.19 3.54
N TYR A 73 17.59 -0.11 3.52
CA TYR A 73 17.05 -1.44 3.82
C TYR A 73 16.93 -2.33 2.57
N ASP A 74 17.30 -1.79 1.40
CA ASP A 74 17.19 -2.49 0.13
C ASP A 74 15.75 -3.03 -0.09
N ILE A 75 14.76 -2.14 0.15
CA ILE A 75 13.33 -2.46 -0.01
C ILE A 75 13.04 -2.86 -1.44
N ASN A 76 12.46 -4.05 -1.62
CA ASN A 76 12.08 -4.57 -2.92
C ASN A 76 10.58 -4.88 -3.04
N MET A 77 9.82 -4.66 -1.97
CA MET A 77 8.36 -4.79 -1.97
C MET A 77 7.71 -3.62 -1.24
N ILE A 78 6.63 -3.07 -1.82
CA ILE A 78 5.80 -2.05 -1.16
C ILE A 78 4.38 -2.58 -1.02
N ILE A 79 3.80 -2.45 0.16
CA ILE A 79 2.38 -2.72 0.41
C ILE A 79 1.71 -1.47 0.96
N GLY A 80 0.38 -1.39 0.86
CA GLY A 80 -0.36 -0.33 1.52
C GLY A 80 -1.80 -0.19 1.07
N GLY A 81 -2.59 0.49 1.91
CA GLY A 81 -3.98 0.80 1.67
C GLY A 81 -4.23 2.31 1.58
N PRO A 82 -3.81 3.00 0.51
CA PRO A 82 -4.03 4.43 0.38
C PRO A 82 -5.53 4.74 0.39
N PRO A 83 -6.00 5.69 1.25
CA PRO A 83 -7.40 6.03 1.30
C PRO A 83 -7.87 6.61 -0.02
N CYS A 84 -9.03 6.15 -0.49
CA CYS A 84 -9.64 6.55 -1.74
C CYS A 84 -11.01 7.15 -1.45
N GLN A 85 -11.08 8.47 -1.29
CA GLN A 85 -12.28 9.19 -0.85
C GLN A 85 -13.09 9.84 -1.99
N GLY A 86 -12.59 9.83 -3.21
CA GLY A 86 -13.13 10.55 -4.36
C GLY A 86 -14.33 9.92 -5.07
N PHE A 87 -15.04 8.96 -4.47
CA PHE A 87 -16.12 8.20 -5.13
C PHE A 87 -17.50 8.87 -5.13
N SER A 88 -17.60 10.18 -5.13
CA SER A 88 -18.93 10.79 -5.25
C SER A 88 -19.42 10.67 -6.70
N LEU A 89 -20.57 10.00 -6.87
CA LEU A 89 -21.30 9.83 -8.13
C LEU A 89 -21.79 11.17 -8.75
N LYS A 90 -21.67 12.27 -8.03
CA LYS A 90 -22.11 13.61 -8.44
C LYS A 90 -20.94 14.59 -8.50
N GLY A 91 -20.13 14.53 -9.57
CA GLY A 91 -19.06 15.51 -9.78
C GLY A 91 -18.33 15.31 -11.09
N LYS A 92 -17.44 16.26 -11.45
CA LYS A 92 -16.54 16.10 -12.59
C LYS A 92 -15.68 14.85 -12.36
N LYS A 93 -15.61 13.96 -13.35
CA LYS A 93 -14.79 12.74 -13.31
C LYS A 93 -13.31 13.12 -13.43
N LEU A 94 -12.69 13.54 -12.33
CA LEU A 94 -11.29 13.99 -12.31
C LEU A 94 -10.29 12.82 -12.11
N GLY A 95 -10.76 11.64 -11.72
CA GLY A 95 -9.91 10.45 -11.55
C GLY A 95 -8.76 10.66 -10.57
N LEU A 96 -7.55 10.32 -10.98
CA LEU A 96 -6.34 10.54 -10.19
C LEU A 96 -6.03 12.02 -9.96
N GLU A 97 -6.54 12.92 -10.80
CA GLU A 97 -6.40 14.36 -10.62
C GLU A 97 -7.41 14.95 -9.64
N ASP A 98 -8.35 14.15 -9.12
CA ASP A 98 -9.25 14.59 -8.06
C ASP A 98 -8.44 14.80 -6.77
N PRO A 99 -8.53 16.00 -6.15
CA PRO A 99 -7.81 16.28 -4.90
C PRO A 99 -8.08 15.28 -3.77
N ARG A 100 -9.22 14.58 -3.82
CA ARG A 100 -9.59 13.54 -2.84
C ARG A 100 -8.85 12.22 -3.05
N ASN A 101 -8.22 12.01 -4.21
CA ASN A 101 -7.42 10.84 -4.56
C ASN A 101 -5.91 11.12 -4.46
N PHE A 102 -5.57 12.25 -3.89
CA PHE A 102 -4.21 12.72 -3.76
C PHE A 102 -3.28 11.71 -3.06
N LEU A 103 -3.74 11.06 -1.99
CA LEU A 103 -2.94 10.08 -1.25
C LEU A 103 -2.62 8.83 -2.08
N PHE A 104 -3.52 8.43 -2.97
CA PHE A 104 -3.24 7.35 -3.91
C PHE A 104 -2.11 7.74 -4.90
N LYS A 105 -2.12 8.99 -5.36
CA LYS A 105 -1.06 9.53 -6.23
C LYS A 105 0.29 9.55 -5.50
N GLU A 106 0.30 9.96 -4.21
CA GLU A 106 1.51 9.94 -3.40
C GLU A 106 2.07 8.52 -3.21
N TYR A 107 1.20 7.52 -3.03
CA TYR A 107 1.63 6.12 -3.01
C TYR A 107 2.37 5.74 -4.31
N LEU A 108 1.80 6.05 -5.47
CA LEU A 108 2.43 5.76 -6.76
C LEU A 108 3.73 6.54 -6.97
N ASN A 109 3.84 7.77 -6.47
CA ASN A 109 5.07 8.55 -6.52
C ASN A 109 6.21 7.87 -5.72
N ILE A 110 5.90 7.27 -4.57
CA ILE A 110 6.87 6.48 -3.80
C ILE A 110 7.27 5.22 -4.57
N VAL A 111 6.31 4.50 -5.17
CA VAL A 111 6.60 3.33 -6.03
C VAL A 111 7.52 3.72 -7.19
N GLU A 112 7.24 4.83 -7.86
CA GLU A 112 8.07 5.36 -8.96
C GLU A 112 9.49 5.69 -8.50
N SER A 113 9.64 6.23 -7.28
CA SER A 113 10.95 6.63 -6.74
C SER A 113 11.80 5.46 -6.26
N ILE A 114 11.18 4.40 -5.75
CA ILE A 114 11.87 3.23 -5.18
C ILE A 114 12.05 2.15 -6.25
N GLN A 115 11.12 2.01 -7.20
CA GLN A 115 11.11 0.96 -8.22
C GLN A 115 11.21 -0.46 -7.61
N PRO A 116 10.30 -0.85 -6.68
CA PRO A 116 10.33 -2.17 -6.07
C PRO A 116 10.07 -3.27 -7.12
N GLU A 117 10.46 -4.50 -6.83
CA GLU A 117 10.15 -5.66 -7.70
C GLU A 117 8.64 -5.93 -7.78
N ILE A 118 7.94 -5.70 -6.67
CA ILE A 118 6.49 -5.87 -6.56
C ILE A 118 5.88 -4.83 -5.61
N PHE A 119 4.65 -4.44 -5.87
CA PHE A 119 3.86 -3.71 -4.88
C PHE A 119 2.41 -4.17 -4.86
N ILE A 120 1.77 -4.03 -3.70
CA ILE A 120 0.38 -4.43 -3.49
C ILE A 120 -0.41 -3.24 -2.94
N ILE A 121 -1.52 -2.93 -3.61
CA ILE A 121 -2.46 -1.92 -3.16
C ILE A 121 -3.73 -2.62 -2.67
N GLU A 122 -4.02 -2.47 -1.38
CA GLU A 122 -5.31 -2.87 -0.80
C GLU A 122 -6.30 -1.71 -0.90
N ASN A 123 -7.55 -2.01 -1.25
CA ASN A 123 -8.59 -1.00 -1.22
C ASN A 123 -9.99 -1.62 -1.15
N VAL A 124 -11.01 -0.79 -0.94
CA VAL A 124 -12.39 -1.26 -0.88
C VAL A 124 -12.92 -1.69 -2.25
N LYS A 125 -13.78 -2.73 -2.26
CA LYS A 125 -14.40 -3.27 -3.49
C LYS A 125 -15.04 -2.20 -4.37
N ALA A 126 -15.57 -1.13 -3.78
CA ALA A 126 -16.16 -0.02 -4.49
C ALA A 126 -15.22 0.64 -5.51
N LEU A 127 -13.89 0.57 -5.32
CA LEU A 127 -12.89 1.03 -6.28
C LEU A 127 -13.11 0.46 -7.69
N LEU A 128 -13.48 -0.80 -7.79
CA LEU A 128 -13.64 -1.51 -9.07
C LEU A 128 -14.89 -1.08 -9.84
N SER A 129 -15.96 -0.67 -9.15
CA SER A 129 -17.26 -0.35 -9.75
C SER A 129 -17.53 1.14 -9.89
N THR A 130 -16.78 1.98 -9.19
CA THR A 130 -16.99 3.42 -9.19
C THR A 130 -16.81 4.02 -10.57
N SER A 131 -17.74 4.88 -10.95
CA SER A 131 -17.76 5.54 -12.27
C SER A 131 -17.68 4.54 -13.44
N ALA A 132 -18.38 3.40 -13.34
CA ALA A 132 -18.38 2.32 -14.33
C ALA A 132 -16.96 1.77 -14.61
N GLY A 133 -16.10 1.74 -13.58
CA GLY A 133 -14.73 1.21 -13.70
C GLY A 133 -13.70 2.19 -14.30
N TRP A 134 -14.12 3.40 -14.65
CA TRP A 134 -13.22 4.39 -15.25
C TRP A 134 -12.02 4.72 -14.34
N PHE A 135 -12.25 4.90 -13.03
CA PHE A 135 -11.17 5.19 -12.09
C PHE A 135 -10.17 4.02 -11.97
N LYS A 136 -10.68 2.79 -11.91
CA LYS A 136 -9.84 1.59 -11.97
C LYS A 136 -8.94 1.61 -13.20
N ASN A 137 -9.49 1.91 -14.37
CA ASN A 137 -8.71 1.92 -15.62
C ASN A 137 -7.59 2.97 -15.58
N GLN A 138 -7.83 4.16 -15.02
CA GLN A 138 -6.78 5.16 -14.84
C GLN A 138 -5.64 4.68 -13.93
N ILE A 139 -5.98 3.96 -12.85
CA ILE A 139 -4.97 3.35 -11.98
C ILE A 139 -4.15 2.33 -12.77
N LEU A 140 -4.80 1.43 -13.49
CA LEU A 140 -4.13 0.41 -14.29
C LEU A 140 -3.21 1.03 -15.34
N GLU A 141 -3.68 2.05 -16.06
CA GLU A 141 -2.87 2.79 -17.04
C GLU A 141 -1.63 3.43 -16.39
N LYS A 142 -1.81 4.09 -15.24
CA LYS A 142 -0.68 4.71 -14.53
C LYS A 142 0.34 3.66 -14.08
N ILE A 143 -0.10 2.53 -13.54
CA ILE A 143 0.78 1.44 -13.11
C ILE A 143 1.53 0.83 -14.30
N GLN A 144 0.86 0.63 -15.45
CA GLN A 144 1.50 0.15 -16.67
C GLN A 144 2.54 1.14 -17.20
N GLN A 145 2.27 2.46 -17.12
CA GLN A 145 3.25 3.50 -17.47
C GLN A 145 4.52 3.46 -16.59
N LEU A 146 4.39 2.97 -15.35
CA LEU A 146 5.53 2.73 -14.46
C LEU A 146 6.30 1.44 -14.79
N GLY A 147 5.84 0.67 -15.79
CA GLY A 147 6.51 -0.56 -16.25
C GLY A 147 6.08 -1.84 -15.55
N TYR A 148 5.00 -1.82 -14.75
CA TYR A 148 4.52 -3.00 -14.02
C TYR A 148 3.41 -3.75 -14.77
N PHE A 149 3.44 -5.06 -14.66
CA PHE A 149 2.28 -5.90 -14.96
C PHE A 149 1.30 -5.82 -13.78
N VAL A 150 0.00 -5.81 -14.09
CA VAL A 150 -1.04 -5.67 -13.06
C VAL A 150 -1.98 -6.87 -13.09
N ASP A 151 -2.18 -7.45 -11.91
CA ASP A 151 -3.29 -8.36 -11.64
C ASP A 151 -4.13 -7.81 -10.48
N TYR A 152 -5.42 -8.10 -10.44
CA TYR A 152 -6.30 -7.65 -9.37
C TYR A 152 -7.41 -8.65 -9.10
N GLY A 153 -7.86 -8.71 -7.85
CA GLY A 153 -8.94 -9.59 -7.41
C GLY A 153 -9.74 -9.00 -6.26
N VAL A 154 -10.88 -9.58 -5.99
CA VAL A 154 -11.69 -9.29 -4.80
C VAL A 154 -11.51 -10.42 -3.82
N LEU A 155 -11.01 -10.11 -2.64
CA LEU A 155 -10.89 -11.05 -1.53
C LEU A 155 -12.03 -10.80 -0.53
N THR A 156 -12.69 -11.86 -0.09
CA THR A 156 -13.74 -11.78 0.92
C THR A 156 -13.28 -12.55 2.17
N ALA A 157 -13.27 -11.89 3.32
CA ALA A 157 -12.79 -12.49 4.57
C ALA A 157 -13.51 -13.81 4.92
N SER A 158 -14.83 -13.90 4.64
CA SER A 158 -15.62 -15.12 4.83
C SER A 158 -15.17 -16.30 3.96
N ASP A 159 -14.51 -16.04 2.83
CA ASP A 159 -14.01 -17.10 1.95
C ASP A 159 -12.70 -17.68 2.49
N MET A 160 -11.92 -16.86 3.20
CA MET A 160 -10.66 -17.29 3.84
C MET A 160 -10.87 -18.22 5.04
N GLU A 161 -11.96 -18.06 5.79
CA GLU A 161 -12.31 -18.96 6.91
C GLU A 161 -12.56 -20.41 6.46
N LYS A 162 -12.99 -20.62 5.23
CA LYS A 162 -13.23 -21.98 4.68
C LYS A 162 -11.92 -22.75 4.49
N PHE A 163 -10.81 -22.07 4.21
CA PHE A 163 -9.50 -22.70 4.04
C PHE A 163 -8.82 -23.04 5.37
N SER A 164 -9.15 -22.36 6.47
CA SER A 164 -8.56 -22.63 7.79
C SER A 164 -9.16 -23.84 8.51
N LYS A 165 -10.32 -24.34 8.06
CA LYS A 165 -11.03 -25.48 8.67
C LYS A 165 -10.71 -26.84 8.05
N THR A 166 -9.78 -26.89 7.08
CA THR A 166 -9.44 -28.11 6.34
C THR A 166 -8.02 -28.62 6.64
N GLN A 167 -7.47 -28.25 7.79
CA GLN A 167 -6.21 -28.80 8.33
C GLN A 167 -6.45 -29.51 9.65
#